data_940e58ca700df719fc0420bc7347bf48
#
_entry.id   940e58ca700df719fc0420bc7347bf48
#
_cell.length_a   1.000
_cell.length_b   1.000
_cell.length_c   1.000
_cell.angle_alpha   90.00
_cell.angle_beta   90.00
_cell.angle_gamma   90.00
#
_symmetry.space_group_name_H-M   'P 1'
#
loop_
_entity.id
_entity.type
_entity.pdbx_description
1 polymer ?
#
loop_
_entity_poly.entity_id
_entity_poly.type
_entity_poly.pdbx_seq_one_letter_code
_entity_poly.pdbx_strand_id
1 'polypeptide(L)'
;HIFGPQKGATPRMAEQMDQWMGKYAKLTEEYFQEVKKLSADVAWNPVDSEGNYASNYPGCGAAGGLGFAFRAFLRGKLEPGINIVLEEIGIETAIKDADIVITGEGCLDGQTVMGKAPIGIARLAKKYGKPVVAFSGAVTEDAAACNQAGIDAFFPILRQVTTLEAAMSPATAIRNM
;
A
#
# COMPACT_ATOMS: atom_id res chain seq x y z
N HIS A 1 3.97 -11.59 5.16
CA HIS A 1 5.18 -11.18 5.91
C HIS A 1 5.18 -9.67 6.22
N ILE A 2 4.78 -8.81 5.27
CA ILE A 2 4.90 -7.34 5.44
C ILE A 2 3.79 -6.79 6.34
N PHE A 3 2.53 -7.04 5.98
CA PHE A 3 1.38 -6.45 6.68
C PHE A 3 0.70 -7.37 7.70
N GLY A 4 1.04 -8.66 7.71
CA GLY A 4 0.50 -9.63 8.66
C GLY A 4 0.78 -9.26 10.13
N PRO A 5 2.03 -8.93 10.50
CA PRO A 5 2.38 -8.59 11.87
C PRO A 5 1.56 -7.45 12.46
N GLN A 6 1.30 -6.38 11.70
CA GLN A 6 0.45 -5.27 12.14
C GLN A 6 -0.99 -5.67 12.45
N LYS A 7 -1.45 -6.78 11.86
CA LYS A 7 -2.80 -7.33 12.03
C LYS A 7 -2.83 -8.49 13.02
N GLY A 8 -1.74 -8.66 13.80
CA GLY A 8 -1.65 -9.65 14.87
C GLY A 8 -1.11 -11.01 14.44
N ALA A 9 -0.60 -11.15 13.22
CA ALA A 9 0.03 -12.41 12.80
C ALA A 9 1.39 -12.58 13.50
N THR A 10 1.57 -13.73 14.16
CA THR A 10 2.88 -14.14 14.64
C THR A 10 3.80 -14.52 13.48
N PRO A 11 5.14 -14.54 13.66
CA PRO A 11 6.07 -14.99 12.60
C PRO A 11 5.70 -16.38 12.05
N ARG A 12 5.31 -17.31 12.93
CA ARG A 12 4.87 -18.66 12.52
C ARG A 12 3.59 -18.63 11.68
N MET A 13 2.64 -17.77 12.05
CA MET A 13 1.40 -17.60 11.25
C MET A 13 1.71 -17.00 9.88
N ALA A 14 2.56 -15.98 9.84
CA ALA A 14 2.95 -15.33 8.58
C ALA A 14 3.61 -16.35 7.62
N GLU A 15 4.52 -17.17 8.12
CA GLU A 15 5.16 -18.23 7.34
C GLU A 15 4.16 -19.28 6.85
N GLN A 16 3.26 -19.73 7.72
CA GLN A 16 2.24 -20.71 7.35
C GLN A 16 1.28 -20.17 6.29
N MET A 17 0.87 -18.91 6.42
CA MET A 17 0.01 -18.25 5.45
C MET A 17 0.71 -18.10 4.09
N ASP A 18 1.99 -17.77 4.07
CA ASP A 18 2.79 -17.66 2.86
C ASP A 18 2.89 -19.02 2.12
N GLN A 19 3.12 -20.09 2.88
CA GLN A 19 3.12 -21.47 2.32
C GLN A 19 1.75 -21.83 1.73
N TRP A 20 0.65 -21.44 2.38
CA TRP A 20 -0.70 -21.69 1.85
C TRP A 20 -0.96 -20.90 0.57
N MET A 21 -0.49 -19.66 0.50
CA MET A 21 -0.58 -18.86 -0.72
C MET A 21 0.22 -19.48 -1.87
N GLY A 22 1.42 -20.00 -1.59
CA GLY A 22 2.20 -20.72 -2.59
C GLY A 22 1.49 -21.98 -3.10
N LYS A 23 0.86 -22.76 -2.21
CA LYS A 23 0.04 -23.91 -2.59
C LYS A 23 -1.17 -23.50 -3.43
N TYR A 24 -1.85 -22.44 -3.05
CA TYR A 24 -3.00 -21.92 -3.79
C TYR A 24 -2.59 -21.48 -5.21
N ALA A 25 -1.48 -20.76 -5.34
CA ALA A 25 -0.94 -20.36 -6.64
C ALA A 25 -0.65 -21.59 -7.53
N LYS A 26 0.03 -22.60 -6.98
CA LYS A 26 0.35 -23.82 -7.71
C LYS A 26 -0.90 -24.58 -8.17
N LEU A 27 -1.88 -24.77 -7.29
CA LEU A 27 -3.15 -25.41 -7.65
C LEU A 27 -3.91 -24.63 -8.73
N THR A 28 -3.84 -23.31 -8.67
CA THR A 28 -4.48 -22.46 -9.69
C THR A 28 -3.78 -22.62 -11.05
N GLU A 29 -2.47 -22.65 -11.08
CA GLU A 29 -1.68 -22.87 -12.30
C GLU A 29 -1.97 -24.25 -12.90
N GLU A 30 -1.98 -25.30 -12.09
CA GLU A 30 -2.33 -26.67 -12.50
C GLU A 30 -3.75 -26.72 -13.08
N TYR A 31 -4.73 -26.13 -12.41
CA TYR A 31 -6.11 -26.04 -12.88
C TYR A 31 -6.19 -25.40 -14.27
N PHE A 32 -5.56 -24.27 -14.48
CA PHE A 32 -5.62 -23.60 -15.77
C PHE A 32 -4.86 -24.33 -16.87
N GLN A 33 -3.80 -25.06 -16.54
CA GLN A 33 -3.13 -25.95 -17.50
C GLN A 33 -4.07 -27.07 -17.98
N GLU A 34 -4.85 -27.67 -17.07
CA GLU A 34 -5.83 -28.68 -17.43
C GLU A 34 -6.97 -28.09 -18.27
N VAL A 35 -7.52 -26.96 -17.87
CA VAL A 35 -8.57 -26.27 -18.64
C VAL A 35 -8.09 -25.92 -20.07
N LYS A 36 -6.85 -25.50 -20.23
CA LYS A 36 -6.26 -25.19 -21.54
C LYS A 36 -6.12 -26.43 -22.44
N LYS A 37 -5.87 -27.60 -21.85
CA LYS A 37 -5.85 -28.88 -22.62
C LYS A 37 -7.25 -29.27 -23.13
N LEU A 38 -8.30 -28.91 -22.37
CA LEU A 38 -9.68 -29.24 -22.71
C LEU A 38 -10.32 -28.26 -23.70
N SER A 39 -9.86 -27.04 -23.78
CA SER A 39 -10.37 -25.99 -24.67
C SER A 39 -9.26 -25.04 -25.11
N ALA A 40 -9.00 -25.00 -26.41
CA ALA A 40 -8.03 -24.07 -27.00
C ALA A 40 -8.49 -22.60 -26.95
N ASP A 41 -9.80 -22.36 -26.74
CA ASP A 41 -10.39 -21.01 -26.69
C ASP A 41 -10.22 -20.33 -25.34
N VAL A 42 -9.69 -21.05 -24.33
CA VAL A 42 -9.37 -20.42 -23.04
C VAL A 42 -8.10 -19.60 -23.20
N ALA A 43 -8.28 -18.33 -23.51
CA ALA A 43 -7.22 -17.34 -23.67
C ALA A 43 -6.57 -16.93 -22.33
N TRP A 44 -6.54 -17.82 -21.32
CA TRP A 44 -5.82 -17.55 -20.10
C TRP A 44 -4.34 -17.93 -20.27
N ASN A 45 -3.47 -16.95 -20.08
CA ASN A 45 -2.05 -17.18 -20.00
C ASN A 45 -1.60 -16.82 -18.57
N PRO A 46 -1.09 -17.79 -17.78
CA PRO A 46 -0.59 -17.50 -16.44
C PRO A 46 0.67 -16.64 -16.43
N VAL A 47 1.23 -16.43 -17.61
CA VAL A 47 2.46 -15.65 -17.81
C VAL A 47 2.08 -14.39 -18.57
N ASP A 48 2.47 -13.22 -18.03
CA ASP A 48 2.30 -11.95 -18.73
C ASP A 48 3.27 -11.81 -19.93
N SER A 49 3.17 -10.70 -20.66
CA SER A 49 4.05 -10.41 -21.80
C SER A 49 5.55 -10.33 -21.43
N GLU A 50 5.86 -10.20 -20.13
CA GLU A 50 7.22 -10.11 -19.60
C GLU A 50 7.73 -11.45 -19.07
N GLY A 51 6.94 -12.52 -19.15
CA GLY A 51 7.29 -13.87 -18.69
C GLY A 51 7.07 -14.09 -17.18
N ASN A 52 6.40 -13.17 -16.47
CA ASN A 52 6.13 -13.32 -15.06
C ASN A 52 4.86 -14.16 -14.84
N TYR A 53 4.95 -15.17 -13.98
CA TYR A 53 3.78 -15.89 -13.52
C TYR A 53 2.85 -14.96 -12.73
N ALA A 54 1.53 -15.18 -12.87
CA ALA A 54 0.52 -14.41 -12.16
C ALA A 54 0.77 -14.32 -10.65
N SER A 55 1.33 -15.35 -10.04
CA SER A 55 1.67 -15.42 -8.61
C SER A 55 2.82 -14.49 -8.21
N ASN A 56 3.74 -14.18 -9.12
CA ASN A 56 4.92 -13.34 -8.85
C ASN A 56 4.68 -11.85 -9.14
N TYR A 57 3.51 -11.49 -9.63
CA TYR A 57 3.19 -10.10 -9.92
C TYR A 57 3.07 -9.27 -8.63
N PRO A 58 3.66 -8.07 -8.58
CA PRO A 58 3.57 -7.20 -7.43
C PRO A 58 2.11 -6.92 -7.02
N GLY A 59 1.80 -7.09 -5.73
CA GLY A 59 0.46 -6.92 -5.20
C GLY A 59 -0.38 -8.20 -5.11
N CYS A 60 0.07 -9.32 -5.67
CA CYS A 60 -0.67 -10.60 -5.58
C CYS A 60 -0.86 -11.07 -4.14
N GLY A 61 0.05 -10.77 -3.23
CA GLY A 61 -0.10 -11.06 -1.80
C GLY A 61 -1.09 -10.18 -1.06
N ALA A 62 -1.57 -9.09 -1.67
CA ALA A 62 -2.48 -8.16 -1.02
C ALA A 62 -3.77 -8.85 -0.55
N ALA A 63 -4.25 -8.41 0.62
CA ALA A 63 -5.45 -8.93 1.27
C ALA A 63 -5.46 -10.48 1.40
N GLY A 64 -4.32 -11.07 1.77
CA GLY A 64 -4.20 -12.51 1.98
C GLY A 64 -4.32 -13.33 0.70
N GLY A 65 -3.84 -12.80 -0.44
CA GLY A 65 -3.86 -13.46 -1.74
C GLY A 65 -5.07 -13.12 -2.62
N LEU A 66 -5.93 -12.20 -2.18
CA LEU A 66 -7.07 -11.76 -2.99
C LEU A 66 -6.60 -11.04 -4.27
N GLY A 67 -5.48 -10.31 -4.21
CA GLY A 67 -4.84 -9.72 -5.38
C GLY A 67 -4.49 -10.78 -6.44
N PHE A 68 -3.92 -11.92 -6.02
CA PHE A 68 -3.67 -13.04 -6.91
C PHE A 68 -4.97 -13.57 -7.53
N ALA A 69 -6.02 -13.77 -6.72
CA ALA A 69 -7.31 -14.28 -7.21
C ALA A 69 -7.91 -13.36 -8.30
N PHE A 70 -7.93 -12.05 -8.05
CA PHE A 70 -8.42 -11.09 -9.06
C PHE A 70 -7.60 -11.13 -10.35
N ARG A 71 -6.27 -11.22 -10.22
CA ARG A 71 -5.41 -11.31 -11.39
C ARG A 71 -5.60 -12.63 -12.14
N ALA A 72 -5.60 -13.75 -11.44
CA ALA A 72 -5.64 -15.07 -12.04
C ALA A 72 -7.01 -15.39 -12.67
N PHE A 73 -8.11 -15.10 -11.99
CA PHE A 73 -9.44 -15.51 -12.43
C PHE A 73 -10.21 -14.42 -13.18
N LEU A 74 -9.98 -13.15 -12.85
CA LEU A 74 -10.71 -12.03 -13.43
C LEU A 74 -9.86 -11.18 -14.38
N ARG A 75 -8.58 -11.50 -14.57
CA ARG A 75 -7.62 -10.72 -15.36
C ARG A 75 -7.50 -9.28 -14.84
N GLY A 76 -7.71 -9.09 -13.53
CA GLY A 76 -7.66 -7.79 -12.90
C GLY A 76 -6.28 -7.16 -13.00
N LYS A 77 -6.22 -5.87 -13.28
CA LYS A 77 -5.01 -5.08 -13.17
C LYS A 77 -4.84 -4.69 -11.69
N LEU A 78 -3.68 -4.98 -11.13
CA LEU A 78 -3.34 -4.60 -9.76
C LEU A 78 -2.58 -3.29 -9.80
N GLU A 79 -3.08 -2.31 -9.08
CA GLU A 79 -2.43 -0.99 -8.93
C GLU A 79 -2.43 -0.57 -7.46
N PRO A 80 -1.44 0.24 -7.02
CA PRO A 80 -1.49 0.83 -5.71
C PRO A 80 -2.77 1.67 -5.55
N GLY A 81 -3.57 1.37 -4.51
CA GLY A 81 -4.86 2.01 -4.31
C GLY A 81 -4.77 3.54 -4.24
N ILE A 82 -3.67 4.07 -3.71
CA ILE A 82 -3.45 5.52 -3.67
C ILE A 82 -3.40 6.14 -5.08
N ASN A 83 -2.78 5.47 -6.06
CA ASN A 83 -2.70 6.00 -7.42
C ASN A 83 -4.10 6.10 -8.04
N ILE A 84 -4.91 5.06 -7.87
CA ILE A 84 -6.30 5.05 -8.35
C ILE A 84 -7.09 6.20 -7.72
N VAL A 85 -6.98 6.38 -6.39
CA VAL A 85 -7.69 7.45 -5.69
C VAL A 85 -7.26 8.82 -6.19
N LEU A 86 -5.96 9.08 -6.31
CA LEU A 86 -5.43 10.38 -6.75
C LEU A 86 -5.86 10.72 -8.18
N GLU A 87 -5.94 9.71 -9.06
CA GLU A 87 -6.41 9.85 -10.44
C GLU A 87 -7.91 10.17 -10.47
N GLU A 88 -8.72 9.36 -9.79
CA GLU A 88 -10.18 9.51 -9.79
C GLU A 88 -10.66 10.84 -9.20
N ILE A 89 -10.00 11.35 -8.15
CA ILE A 89 -10.35 12.66 -7.57
C ILE A 89 -9.73 13.84 -8.32
N GLY A 90 -8.86 13.59 -9.30
CA GLY A 90 -8.24 14.63 -10.13
C GLY A 90 -7.38 15.63 -9.35
N ILE A 91 -6.77 15.21 -8.22
CA ILE A 91 -6.04 16.09 -7.31
C ILE A 91 -4.79 16.72 -7.93
N GLU A 92 -4.31 16.15 -9.03
CA GLU A 92 -3.11 16.62 -9.73
C GLU A 92 -3.21 18.11 -10.12
N THR A 93 -4.39 18.56 -10.54
CA THR A 93 -4.61 19.97 -10.89
C THR A 93 -4.45 20.87 -9.66
N ALA A 94 -5.04 20.50 -8.54
CA ALA A 94 -4.91 21.26 -7.29
C ALA A 94 -3.45 21.30 -6.79
N ILE A 95 -2.72 20.20 -6.93
CA ILE A 95 -1.29 20.14 -6.55
C ILE A 95 -0.44 21.06 -7.43
N LYS A 96 -0.71 21.15 -8.72
CA LYS A 96 0.01 22.06 -9.63
C LYS A 96 -0.09 23.53 -9.20
N ASP A 97 -1.25 23.93 -8.71
CA ASP A 97 -1.55 25.31 -8.32
C ASP A 97 -1.20 25.60 -6.86
N ALA A 98 -0.87 24.60 -6.06
CA ALA A 98 -0.52 24.76 -4.65
C ALA A 98 0.91 25.29 -4.47
N ASP A 99 1.12 26.11 -3.44
CA ASP A 99 2.46 26.51 -2.98
C ASP A 99 3.09 25.46 -2.08
N ILE A 100 2.27 24.75 -1.30
CA ILE A 100 2.66 23.70 -0.37
C ILE A 100 1.60 22.61 -0.36
N VAL A 101 2.02 21.38 -0.21
CA VAL A 101 1.13 20.21 -0.06
C VAL A 101 1.22 19.70 1.37
N ILE A 102 0.05 19.58 2.02
CA ILE A 102 -0.05 19.05 3.38
C ILE A 102 -0.72 17.68 3.31
N THR A 103 -0.12 16.71 3.96
CA THR A 103 -0.65 15.34 4.07
C THR A 103 -0.53 14.83 5.50
N GLY A 104 -1.04 13.63 5.77
CA GLY A 104 -0.90 13.03 7.10
C GLY A 104 -1.51 11.66 7.22
N GLU A 105 -1.20 11.02 8.33
CA GLU A 105 -1.77 9.73 8.72
C GLU A 105 -1.69 9.54 10.25
N GLY A 106 -2.25 8.42 10.74
CA GLY A 106 -2.22 8.13 12.18
C GLY A 106 -0.83 7.91 12.76
N CYS A 107 0.07 7.29 11.98
CA CYS A 107 1.45 7.04 12.39
C CYS A 107 2.37 7.01 11.16
N LEU A 108 3.37 7.89 11.12
CA LEU A 108 4.45 7.83 10.14
C LEU A 108 5.51 6.83 10.61
N ASP A 109 5.77 5.83 9.80
CA ASP A 109 6.69 4.72 10.06
C ASP A 109 7.43 4.28 8.79
N GLY A 110 8.36 3.33 8.92
CA GLY A 110 9.08 2.75 7.78
C GLY A 110 8.18 2.04 6.76
N GLN A 111 6.95 1.68 7.12
CA GLN A 111 6.00 1.09 6.17
C GLN A 111 5.23 2.14 5.37
N THR A 112 5.22 3.39 5.82
CA THR A 112 4.61 4.50 5.09
C THR A 112 5.21 4.60 3.68
N VAL A 113 6.52 4.37 3.53
CA VAL A 113 7.21 4.40 2.23
C VAL A 113 6.79 3.29 1.26
N MET A 114 6.13 2.25 1.74
CA MET A 114 5.63 1.13 0.92
C MET A 114 4.36 1.46 0.10
N GLY A 115 4.03 2.73 -0.04
CA GLY A 115 2.92 3.18 -0.90
C GLY A 115 1.64 3.54 -0.15
N LYS A 116 1.74 3.92 1.13
CA LYS A 116 0.62 4.53 1.85
C LYS A 116 0.30 5.92 1.28
N ALA A 117 -0.87 6.45 1.63
CA ALA A 117 -1.39 7.70 1.09
C ALA A 117 -0.42 8.89 1.15
N PRO A 118 0.29 9.17 2.27
CA PRO A 118 1.21 10.30 2.33
C PRO A 118 2.31 10.25 1.27
N ILE A 119 2.84 9.07 0.97
CA ILE A 119 3.90 8.91 -0.01
C ILE A 119 3.37 9.02 -1.45
N GLY A 120 2.16 8.52 -1.72
CA GLY A 120 1.53 8.71 -3.03
C GLY A 120 1.35 10.20 -3.35
N ILE A 121 0.84 10.96 -2.40
CA ILE A 121 0.68 12.42 -2.51
C ILE A 121 2.04 13.12 -2.64
N ALA A 122 3.02 12.74 -1.84
CA ALA A 122 4.35 13.34 -1.87
C ALA A 122 5.03 13.13 -3.24
N ARG A 123 4.98 11.93 -3.80
CA ARG A 123 5.51 11.63 -5.13
C ARG A 123 4.86 12.47 -6.22
N LEU A 124 3.52 12.62 -6.15
CA LEU A 124 2.80 13.46 -7.11
C LEU A 124 3.19 14.94 -6.94
N ALA A 125 3.30 15.45 -5.73
CA ALA A 125 3.73 16.81 -5.44
C ALA A 125 5.16 17.08 -5.95
N LYS A 126 6.08 16.14 -5.73
CA LYS A 126 7.47 16.24 -6.21
C LYS A 126 7.60 16.28 -7.74
N LYS A 127 6.69 15.64 -8.46
CA LYS A 127 6.60 15.76 -9.93
C LYS A 127 6.46 17.24 -10.38
N TYR A 128 5.86 18.08 -9.51
CA TYR A 128 5.64 19.51 -9.76
C TYR A 128 6.51 20.43 -8.89
N GLY A 129 7.56 19.87 -8.26
CA GLY A 129 8.50 20.64 -7.44
C GLY A 129 7.89 21.24 -6.17
N LYS A 130 6.73 20.74 -5.72
CA LYS A 130 6.03 21.30 -4.56
C LYS A 130 6.61 20.77 -3.25
N PRO A 131 6.76 21.64 -2.23
CA PRO A 131 7.13 21.20 -0.89
C PRO A 131 5.98 20.42 -0.25
N VAL A 132 6.34 19.38 0.53
CA VAL A 132 5.39 18.48 1.18
C VAL A 132 5.66 18.43 2.68
N VAL A 133 4.64 18.72 3.47
CA VAL A 133 4.67 18.61 4.92
C VAL A 133 3.66 17.56 5.36
N ALA A 134 4.06 16.68 6.28
CA ALA A 134 3.15 15.69 6.85
C ALA A 134 2.91 15.93 8.35
N PHE A 135 1.64 15.80 8.76
CA PHE A 135 1.26 15.74 10.16
C PHE A 135 0.82 14.32 10.52
N SER A 136 1.21 13.82 11.68
CA SER A 136 0.78 12.49 12.10
C SER A 136 0.50 12.41 13.60
N GLY A 137 -0.31 11.44 13.98
CA GLY A 137 -0.59 11.16 15.39
C GLY A 137 0.66 10.70 16.14
N ALA A 138 1.49 9.89 15.49
CA ALA A 138 2.76 9.40 16.01
C ALA A 138 3.82 9.35 14.92
N VAL A 139 5.08 9.32 15.32
CA VAL A 139 6.24 9.18 14.44
C VAL A 139 7.18 8.16 15.05
N THR A 140 7.59 7.16 14.28
CA THR A 140 8.56 6.16 14.71
C THR A 140 9.99 6.55 14.34
N GLU A 141 10.96 5.87 14.89
CA GLU A 141 12.39 6.14 14.63
C GLU A 141 12.76 5.99 13.14
N ASP A 142 12.14 5.02 12.46
CA ASP A 142 12.37 4.72 11.04
C ASP A 142 11.57 5.62 10.07
N ALA A 143 10.75 6.56 10.58
CA ALA A 143 10.00 7.52 9.77
C ALA A 143 10.90 8.44 8.92
N ALA A 144 12.19 8.56 9.25
CA ALA A 144 13.16 9.30 8.44
C ALA A 144 13.23 8.81 6.98
N ALA A 145 12.86 7.57 6.70
CA ALA A 145 12.73 7.05 5.35
C ALA A 145 11.70 7.83 4.50
N CYS A 146 10.69 8.44 5.13
CA CYS A 146 9.69 9.25 4.45
C CYS A 146 10.28 10.51 3.81
N ASN A 147 11.38 11.07 4.35
CA ASN A 147 12.06 12.20 3.73
C ASN A 147 12.66 11.80 2.37
N GLN A 148 13.28 10.63 2.29
CA GLN A 148 13.84 10.11 1.03
C GLN A 148 12.73 9.79 0.01
N ALA A 149 11.52 9.52 0.49
CA ALA A 149 10.37 9.20 -0.34
C ALA A 149 9.57 10.44 -0.80
N GLY A 150 9.98 11.66 -0.42
CA GLY A 150 9.44 12.91 -0.93
C GLY A 150 8.71 13.81 0.07
N ILE A 151 8.66 13.45 1.36
CA ILE A 151 8.14 14.34 2.41
C ILE A 151 9.30 15.22 2.90
N ASP A 152 9.20 16.54 2.75
CA ASP A 152 10.28 17.46 3.15
C ASP A 152 10.39 17.60 4.66
N ALA A 153 9.25 17.67 5.35
CA ALA A 153 9.19 17.72 6.80
C ALA A 153 7.96 16.99 7.33
N PHE A 154 8.06 16.44 8.51
CA PHE A 154 6.92 15.83 9.20
C PHE A 154 6.93 16.17 10.69
N PHE A 155 5.74 16.24 11.28
CA PHE A 155 5.55 16.63 12.66
C PHE A 155 4.50 15.75 13.33
N PRO A 156 4.80 15.19 14.53
CA PRO A 156 3.76 14.60 15.35
C PRO A 156 2.86 15.70 15.91
N ILE A 157 1.54 15.46 15.92
CA ILE A 157 0.59 16.39 16.55
C ILE A 157 0.61 16.30 18.08
N LEU A 158 1.21 15.26 18.64
CA LEU A 158 1.38 15.12 20.08
C LEU A 158 2.46 16.10 20.57
N ARG A 159 2.06 17.03 21.44
CA ARG A 159 2.94 18.11 21.97
C ARG A 159 3.67 17.68 23.24
N GLN A 160 3.29 16.57 23.86
CA GLN A 160 3.85 16.05 25.10
C GLN A 160 3.62 14.56 25.23
N VAL A 161 4.33 13.93 26.15
CA VAL A 161 4.08 12.52 26.51
C VAL A 161 2.67 12.41 27.06
N THR A 162 1.90 11.44 26.55
CA THR A 162 0.50 11.24 26.90
C THR A 162 0.13 9.76 26.78
N THR A 163 -1.01 9.36 27.33
CA THR A 163 -1.53 8.01 27.13
C THR A 163 -2.18 7.88 25.75
N LEU A 164 -2.25 6.66 25.24
CA LEU A 164 -2.91 6.39 23.96
C LEU A 164 -4.38 6.84 24.00
N GLU A 165 -5.08 6.56 25.10
CA GLU A 165 -6.47 6.97 25.29
C GLU A 165 -6.65 8.49 25.19
N ALA A 166 -5.80 9.25 25.87
CA ALA A 166 -5.84 10.71 25.81
C ALA A 166 -5.44 11.24 24.43
N ALA A 167 -4.46 10.62 23.77
CA ALA A 167 -4.06 10.98 22.40
C ALA A 167 -5.19 10.76 21.39
N MET A 168 -5.96 9.69 21.53
CA MET A 168 -7.08 9.33 20.66
C MET A 168 -8.34 10.13 20.92
N SER A 169 -8.38 10.93 21.99
CA SER A 169 -9.53 11.80 22.27
C SER A 169 -9.66 12.89 21.19
N PRO A 170 -10.84 13.03 20.55
CA PRO A 170 -11.07 14.05 19.54
C PRO A 170 -10.75 15.48 20.03
N ALA A 171 -11.11 15.79 21.27
CA ALA A 171 -10.85 17.11 21.87
C ALA A 171 -9.33 17.40 22.00
N THR A 172 -8.53 16.38 22.31
CA THR A 172 -7.05 16.50 22.38
C THR A 172 -6.47 16.65 20.97
N ALA A 173 -6.92 15.85 20.03
CA ALA A 173 -6.44 15.90 18.64
C ALA A 173 -6.70 17.28 18.01
N ILE A 174 -7.94 17.79 18.12
CA ILE A 174 -8.32 19.12 17.59
C ILE A 174 -7.48 20.24 18.22
N ARG A 175 -7.27 20.18 19.55
CA ARG A 175 -6.47 21.22 20.23
C ARG A 175 -4.99 21.19 19.81
N ASN A 176 -4.47 20.04 19.42
CA ASN A 176 -3.06 19.85 19.08
C ASN A 176 -2.75 20.18 17.60
N MET A 177 -3.74 20.09 16.73
CA MET A 177 -3.63 20.55 15.35
C MET A 177 -3.71 22.06 15.26
#